data_38a6e2ac41d5f925c9d114f228565509
#
_entry.id   38a6e2ac41d5f925c9d114f228565509
#
_cell.length_a   1.000
_cell.length_b   1.000
_cell.length_c   1.000
_cell.angle_alpha   90.00
_cell.angle_beta   90.00
_cell.angle_gamma   90.00
#
_symmetry.space_group_name_H-M   'P 1'
#
loop_
_entity.id
_entity.type
_entity.pdbx_description
1 polymer ?
#
loop_
_entity_poly.entity_id
_entity_poly.type
_entity_poly.pdbx_seq_one_letter_code
_entity_poly.pdbx_strand_id
1 'polypeptide(L)'
;VHDILQHNGIEYDQVLIVDADTIIHPDTPNFFNETDGKFGVVRNNGCYEWVTRSIDNWGNALFPNESKVKPWKYFNGGFQITNKSHIPFYKDVQNYYSSNIQTINQWNDKIKAGTDQTIINYLTQIHNIDTIYMDECYNLQDLFRKNLLHIPGHSWFNDELHFLKAGWIYHFNAIPKNPRDVKYWMERTYKELYGN
;
A
#
# COMPACT_ATOMS: atom_id res chain seq x y z
N VAL A 1 -10.63 -1.61 -10.81
CA VAL A 1 -11.67 -1.21 -9.85
C VAL A 1 -12.71 -0.34 -10.54
N HIS A 2 -12.34 0.82 -11.12
CA HIS A 2 -13.26 1.74 -11.78
C HIS A 2 -14.14 1.07 -12.84
N ASP A 3 -13.56 0.23 -13.69
CA ASP A 3 -14.29 -0.52 -14.73
C ASP A 3 -15.34 -1.47 -14.12
N ILE A 4 -15.02 -2.10 -12.97
CA ILE A 4 -15.94 -2.98 -12.26
C ILE A 4 -17.12 -2.18 -11.70
N LEU A 5 -16.85 -1.04 -11.07
CA LEU A 5 -17.89 -0.17 -10.51
C LEU A 5 -18.81 0.36 -11.62
N GLN A 6 -18.23 0.84 -12.71
CA GLN A 6 -18.97 1.33 -13.86
C GLN A 6 -19.83 0.23 -14.51
N HIS A 7 -19.26 -0.98 -14.70
CA HIS A 7 -19.99 -2.12 -15.25
C HIS A 7 -21.21 -2.53 -14.42
N ASN A 8 -21.09 -2.39 -13.09
CA ASN A 8 -22.18 -2.70 -12.15
C ASN A 8 -23.10 -1.50 -11.85
N GLY A 9 -22.97 -0.38 -12.56
CA GLY A 9 -23.80 0.82 -12.37
C GLY A 9 -23.63 1.46 -10.98
N ILE A 10 -22.50 1.25 -10.30
CA ILE A 10 -22.22 1.82 -8.99
C ILE A 10 -21.67 3.23 -9.15
N GLU A 11 -22.47 4.22 -8.74
CA GLU A 11 -22.02 5.62 -8.69
C GLU A 11 -21.17 5.86 -7.44
N TYR A 12 -20.12 6.66 -7.60
CA TYR A 12 -19.19 7.02 -6.51
C TYR A 12 -18.47 8.33 -6.84
N ASP A 13 -18.10 9.06 -5.81
CA ASP A 13 -17.22 10.23 -5.90
C ASP A 13 -15.76 9.81 -5.76
N GLN A 14 -15.46 9.00 -4.76
CA GLN A 14 -14.13 8.47 -4.48
C GLN A 14 -14.21 6.99 -4.11
N VAL A 15 -13.09 6.29 -4.32
CA VAL A 15 -12.93 4.87 -3.99
C VAL A 15 -11.65 4.69 -3.21
N LEU A 16 -11.71 3.97 -2.10
CA LEU A 16 -10.54 3.43 -1.42
C LEU A 16 -10.20 2.06 -2.00
N ILE A 17 -8.97 1.91 -2.44
CA ILE A 17 -8.38 0.64 -2.86
C ILE A 17 -7.39 0.22 -1.78
N VAL A 18 -7.58 -0.97 -1.22
CA VAL A 18 -6.67 -1.57 -0.23
C VAL A 18 -6.27 -2.98 -0.62
N ASP A 19 -5.10 -3.42 -0.15
CA ASP A 19 -4.66 -4.81 -0.30
C ASP A 19 -5.52 -5.78 0.52
N ALA A 20 -5.59 -7.03 0.08
CA ALA A 20 -6.44 -8.05 0.70
C ALA A 20 -6.00 -8.46 2.12
N ASP A 21 -4.76 -8.17 2.50
CA ASP A 21 -4.21 -8.39 3.84
C ASP A 21 -4.39 -7.15 4.74
N THR A 22 -5.53 -6.48 4.61
CA THR A 22 -5.89 -5.26 5.35
C THR A 22 -7.15 -5.46 6.16
N ILE A 23 -7.20 -4.90 7.38
CA ILE A 23 -8.40 -4.80 8.22
C ILE A 23 -8.66 -3.34 8.53
N ILE A 24 -9.91 -2.89 8.34
CA ILE A 24 -10.36 -1.54 8.63
C ILE A 24 -11.03 -1.54 10.02
N HIS A 25 -10.68 -0.60 10.89
CA HIS A 25 -11.33 -0.45 12.19
C HIS A 25 -12.79 -0.02 12.01
N PRO A 26 -13.76 -0.58 12.76
CA PRO A 26 -15.18 -0.23 12.59
C PRO A 26 -15.47 1.26 12.84
N ASP A 27 -14.72 1.91 13.72
CA ASP A 27 -14.87 3.33 14.04
C ASP A 27 -13.99 4.24 13.16
N THR A 28 -13.48 3.74 12.03
CA THR A 28 -12.66 4.55 11.11
C THR A 28 -13.43 5.81 10.69
N PRO A 29 -12.87 7.00 10.92
CA PRO A 29 -13.53 8.24 10.51
C PRO A 29 -13.64 8.33 8.99
N ASN A 30 -14.57 9.16 8.50
CA ASN A 30 -14.62 9.49 7.09
C ASN A 30 -13.46 10.43 6.74
N PHE A 31 -12.44 9.88 6.07
CA PHE A 31 -11.22 10.59 5.66
C PHE A 31 -11.20 10.98 4.18
N PHE A 32 -12.23 10.66 3.41
CA PHE A 32 -12.26 10.95 1.99
C PHE A 32 -12.17 12.46 1.69
N ASN A 33 -12.75 13.29 2.55
CA ASN A 33 -12.70 14.75 2.39
C ASN A 33 -11.27 15.33 2.53
N GLU A 34 -10.37 14.60 3.17
CA GLU A 34 -8.97 15.05 3.34
C GLU A 34 -8.19 15.03 2.01
N THR A 35 -8.66 14.31 1.01
CA THR A 35 -7.98 14.20 -0.28
C THR A 35 -8.15 15.44 -1.16
N ASP A 36 -9.18 16.24 -0.94
CA ASP A 36 -9.55 17.38 -1.80
C ASP A 36 -9.62 16.98 -3.31
N GLY A 37 -10.12 15.77 -3.57
CA GLY A 37 -10.22 15.20 -4.91
C GLY A 37 -8.90 14.74 -5.54
N LYS A 38 -7.76 14.85 -4.82
CA LYS A 38 -6.44 14.41 -5.25
C LYS A 38 -6.27 12.90 -5.08
N PHE A 39 -5.21 12.38 -5.65
CA PHE A 39 -4.80 10.99 -5.45
C PHE A 39 -4.26 10.81 -4.03
N GLY A 40 -5.04 10.16 -3.16
CA GLY A 40 -4.69 9.96 -1.76
C GLY A 40 -3.85 8.71 -1.56
N VAL A 41 -2.70 8.85 -0.90
CA VAL A 41 -1.77 7.74 -0.63
C VAL A 41 -1.14 7.87 0.75
N VAL A 42 -0.59 6.77 1.28
CA VAL A 42 0.20 6.80 2.52
C VAL A 42 1.65 6.41 2.22
N ARG A 43 2.60 7.17 2.78
CA ARG A 43 4.03 6.91 2.58
C ARG A 43 4.42 5.52 3.05
N ASN A 44 5.31 4.87 2.30
CA ASN A 44 5.96 3.66 2.77
C ASN A 44 7.16 4.04 3.66
N ASN A 45 6.97 4.02 4.96
CA ASN A 45 7.96 4.43 5.96
C ASN A 45 8.44 3.28 6.87
N GLY A 46 8.07 2.03 6.55
CA GLY A 46 8.42 0.88 7.38
C GLY A 46 9.88 0.43 7.23
N CYS A 47 10.41 0.44 6.00
CA CYS A 47 11.77 0.01 5.71
C CYS A 47 12.40 0.81 4.58
N TYR A 48 13.16 1.84 4.91
CA TYR A 48 13.81 2.71 3.94
C TYR A 48 14.86 2.00 3.08
N GLU A 49 15.57 1.00 3.59
CA GLU A 49 16.48 0.19 2.79
C GLU A 49 15.75 -0.51 1.65
N TRP A 50 14.62 -1.13 1.95
CA TRP A 50 13.78 -1.80 0.95
C TRP A 50 13.27 -0.79 -0.09
N VAL A 51 12.80 0.39 0.36
CA VAL A 51 12.32 1.46 -0.53
C VAL A 51 13.41 1.93 -1.48
N THR A 52 14.60 2.25 -0.98
CA THR A 52 15.70 2.75 -1.82
C THR A 52 16.17 1.70 -2.81
N ARG A 53 16.31 0.45 -2.37
CA ARG A 53 16.68 -0.66 -3.27
C ARG A 53 15.63 -0.93 -4.34
N SER A 54 14.33 -0.83 -4.00
CA SER A 54 13.25 -0.99 -4.96
C SER A 54 13.26 0.12 -6.00
N ILE A 55 13.44 1.37 -5.58
CA ILE A 55 13.58 2.53 -6.48
C ILE A 55 14.76 2.34 -7.43
N ASP A 56 15.93 1.94 -6.91
CA ASP A 56 17.13 1.76 -7.72
C ASP A 56 16.99 0.62 -8.71
N ASN A 57 16.56 -0.54 -8.24
CA ASN A 57 16.49 -1.75 -9.06
C ASN A 57 15.46 -1.60 -10.19
N TRP A 58 14.23 -1.24 -9.84
CA TRP A 58 13.17 -1.07 -10.83
C TRP A 58 13.35 0.17 -11.69
N GLY A 59 13.88 1.26 -11.10
CA GLY A 59 14.24 2.46 -11.86
C GLY A 59 15.26 2.16 -12.96
N ASN A 60 16.31 1.44 -12.63
CA ASN A 60 17.33 1.05 -13.63
C ASN A 60 16.79 0.06 -14.67
N ALA A 61 15.86 -0.82 -14.28
CA ALA A 61 15.30 -1.84 -15.17
C ALA A 61 14.24 -1.30 -16.14
N LEU A 62 13.36 -0.41 -15.68
CA LEU A 62 12.18 0.02 -16.41
C LEU A 62 12.15 1.51 -16.73
N PHE A 63 12.87 2.34 -15.98
CA PHE A 63 12.84 3.80 -16.08
C PHE A 63 14.26 4.40 -16.16
N PRO A 64 15.16 3.88 -17.02
CA PRO A 64 16.58 4.27 -17.01
C PRO A 64 16.84 5.75 -17.33
N ASN A 65 15.89 6.40 -18.02
CA ASN A 65 15.99 7.80 -18.41
C ASN A 65 15.20 8.75 -17.51
N GLU A 66 14.49 8.21 -16.51
CA GLU A 66 13.65 9.00 -15.63
C GLU A 66 14.38 9.39 -14.34
N SER A 67 14.01 10.53 -13.79
CA SER A 67 14.47 10.94 -12.47
C SER A 67 13.97 9.96 -11.42
N LYS A 68 14.86 9.50 -10.53
CA LYS A 68 14.50 8.57 -9.46
C LYS A 68 13.45 9.18 -8.53
N VAL A 69 12.46 8.39 -8.19
CA VAL A 69 11.48 8.73 -7.17
C VAL A 69 12.20 9.03 -5.85
N LYS A 70 11.79 10.08 -5.17
CA LYS A 70 12.38 10.43 -3.87
C LYS A 70 11.86 9.46 -2.79
N PRO A 71 12.74 8.82 -1.99
CA PRO A 71 12.30 7.84 -0.98
C PRO A 71 11.20 8.35 -0.03
N TRP A 72 11.26 9.63 0.34
CA TRP A 72 10.24 10.27 1.20
C TRP A 72 8.93 10.63 0.49
N LYS A 73 8.85 10.42 -0.83
CA LYS A 73 7.63 10.51 -1.64
C LYS A 73 7.14 9.13 -2.10
N TYR A 74 7.87 8.07 -1.75
CA TYR A 74 7.49 6.72 -2.11
C TYR A 74 6.33 6.26 -1.21
N PHE A 75 5.21 5.90 -1.82
CA PHE A 75 4.02 5.47 -1.11
C PHE A 75 3.79 3.97 -1.20
N ASN A 76 3.04 3.44 -0.26
CA ASN A 76 2.61 2.04 -0.26
C ASN A 76 1.49 1.81 -1.27
N GLY A 77 1.65 0.82 -2.15
CA GLY A 77 0.68 0.49 -3.20
C GLY A 77 -0.64 -0.07 -2.68
N GLY A 78 -0.63 -0.63 -1.48
CA GLY A 78 -1.80 -1.24 -0.85
C GLY A 78 -2.76 -0.28 -0.16
N PHE A 79 -2.64 1.03 -0.41
CA PHE A 79 -3.61 2.04 0.02
C PHE A 79 -3.65 3.17 -1.01
N GLN A 80 -4.78 3.34 -1.67
CA GLN A 80 -4.98 4.38 -2.67
C GLN A 80 -6.40 4.92 -2.60
N ILE A 81 -6.56 6.24 -2.46
CA ILE A 81 -7.85 6.91 -2.62
C ILE A 81 -7.86 7.56 -4.00
N THR A 82 -8.87 7.23 -4.80
CA THR A 82 -8.95 7.62 -6.20
C THR A 82 -10.37 8.03 -6.58
N ASN A 83 -10.51 8.72 -7.70
CA ASN A 83 -11.80 9.13 -8.26
C ASN A 83 -11.82 8.95 -9.78
N LYS A 84 -12.91 9.34 -10.42
CA LYS A 84 -13.10 9.19 -11.88
C LYS A 84 -12.05 9.94 -12.71
N SER A 85 -11.45 11.03 -12.21
CA SER A 85 -10.41 11.77 -12.93
C SER A 85 -9.08 10.99 -13.05
N HIS A 86 -8.86 10.00 -12.18
CA HIS A 86 -7.67 9.14 -12.20
C HIS A 86 -7.80 7.92 -13.13
N ILE A 87 -8.96 7.70 -13.77
CA ILE A 87 -9.17 6.56 -14.70
C ILE A 87 -8.14 6.55 -15.84
N PRO A 88 -7.82 7.68 -16.51
CA PRO A 88 -6.78 7.69 -17.55
C PRO A 88 -5.42 7.22 -17.03
N PHE A 89 -5.03 7.68 -15.85
CA PHE A 89 -3.79 7.25 -15.19
C PHE A 89 -3.74 5.73 -14.99
N TYR A 90 -4.80 5.11 -14.49
CA TYR A 90 -4.84 3.65 -14.32
C TYR A 90 -4.80 2.89 -15.65
N LYS A 91 -5.38 3.45 -16.71
CA LYS A 91 -5.24 2.88 -18.06
C LYS A 91 -3.78 2.93 -18.54
N ASP A 92 -3.08 4.03 -18.26
CA ASP A 92 -1.67 4.15 -18.60
C ASP A 92 -0.81 3.18 -17.78
N VAL A 93 -1.11 3.00 -16.48
CA VAL A 93 -0.47 1.97 -15.64
C VAL A 93 -0.68 0.58 -16.24
N GLN A 94 -1.91 0.23 -16.62
CA GLN A 94 -2.23 -1.06 -17.23
C GLN A 94 -1.51 -1.26 -18.57
N ASN A 95 -1.51 -0.25 -19.44
CA ASN A 95 -0.82 -0.27 -20.72
C ASN A 95 0.69 -0.44 -20.52
N TYR A 96 1.28 0.27 -19.54
CA TYR A 96 2.69 0.16 -19.21
C TYR A 96 3.04 -1.26 -18.78
N TYR A 97 2.24 -1.85 -17.88
CA TYR A 97 2.41 -3.24 -17.46
C TYR A 97 2.34 -4.21 -18.63
N SER A 98 1.31 -4.11 -19.44
CA SER A 98 1.10 -5.00 -20.59
C SER A 98 2.25 -4.90 -21.60
N SER A 99 2.75 -3.69 -21.86
CA SER A 99 3.84 -3.45 -22.81
C SER A 99 5.20 -3.91 -22.29
N ASN A 100 5.38 -3.99 -20.97
CA ASN A 100 6.66 -4.34 -20.34
C ASN A 100 6.63 -5.69 -19.61
N ILE A 101 5.57 -6.48 -19.77
CA ILE A 101 5.33 -7.70 -18.97
C ILE A 101 6.51 -8.69 -19.00
N GLN A 102 7.16 -8.86 -20.13
CA GLN A 102 8.33 -9.76 -20.26
C GLN A 102 9.51 -9.28 -19.42
N THR A 103 9.83 -7.98 -19.51
CA THR A 103 10.88 -7.35 -18.72
C THR A 103 10.54 -7.41 -17.22
N ILE A 104 9.30 -7.10 -16.87
CA ILE A 104 8.80 -7.17 -15.49
C ILE A 104 8.99 -8.58 -14.93
N ASN A 105 8.55 -9.62 -15.63
CA ASN A 105 8.70 -11.00 -15.18
C ASN A 105 10.18 -11.40 -15.01
N GLN A 106 11.02 -11.06 -16.00
CA GLN A 106 12.45 -11.35 -15.94
C GLN A 106 13.15 -10.70 -14.74
N TRP A 107 12.79 -9.46 -14.42
CA TRP A 107 13.37 -8.73 -13.29
C TRP A 107 12.75 -9.11 -11.95
N ASN A 108 11.46 -9.47 -11.93
CA ASN A 108 10.79 -9.91 -10.71
C ASN A 108 11.47 -11.14 -10.10
N ASP A 109 11.91 -12.10 -10.92
CA ASP A 109 12.66 -13.27 -10.47
C ASP A 109 14.00 -12.91 -9.83
N LYS A 110 14.62 -11.79 -10.26
CA LYS A 110 15.91 -11.31 -9.75
C LYS A 110 15.76 -10.44 -8.50
N ILE A 111 14.81 -9.49 -8.53
CA ILE A 111 14.64 -8.46 -7.50
C ILE A 111 13.79 -9.00 -6.34
N LYS A 112 12.76 -9.79 -6.63
CA LYS A 112 11.82 -10.42 -5.66
C LYS A 112 11.15 -9.44 -4.68
N ALA A 113 10.96 -8.19 -5.08
CA ALA A 113 10.37 -7.16 -4.22
C ALA A 113 9.82 -5.97 -5.02
N GLY A 114 8.68 -5.44 -4.58
CA GLY A 114 8.21 -4.10 -4.91
C GLY A 114 7.81 -3.82 -6.36
N THR A 115 7.44 -4.84 -7.12
CA THR A 115 7.20 -4.72 -8.57
C THR A 115 6.14 -3.67 -8.89
N ASP A 116 4.91 -3.92 -8.48
CA ASP A 116 3.74 -3.08 -8.74
C ASP A 116 3.84 -1.73 -8.05
N GLN A 117 4.18 -1.73 -6.79
CA GLN A 117 4.32 -0.53 -5.98
C GLN A 117 5.37 0.44 -6.55
N THR A 118 6.52 -0.06 -7.02
CA THR A 118 7.55 0.83 -7.56
C THR A 118 7.14 1.40 -8.91
N ILE A 119 6.52 0.60 -9.76
CA ILE A 119 6.05 1.04 -11.07
C ILE A 119 5.00 2.14 -10.92
N ILE A 120 4.00 1.96 -10.06
CA ILE A 120 2.97 2.99 -9.85
C ILE A 120 3.55 4.29 -9.26
N ASN A 121 4.56 4.19 -8.38
CA ASN A 121 5.27 5.36 -7.85
C ASN A 121 6.01 6.14 -8.95
N TYR A 122 6.67 5.45 -9.88
CA TYR A 122 7.33 6.08 -11.04
C TYR A 122 6.31 6.73 -11.97
N LEU A 123 5.25 6.02 -12.33
CA LEU A 123 4.23 6.54 -13.23
C LEU A 123 3.48 7.72 -12.63
N THR A 124 3.20 7.71 -11.32
CA THR A 124 2.62 8.85 -10.60
C THR A 124 3.49 10.10 -10.75
N GLN A 125 4.82 9.95 -10.64
CA GLN A 125 5.76 11.06 -10.82
C GLN A 125 5.82 11.52 -12.29
N ILE A 126 5.93 10.59 -13.26
CA ILE A 126 6.03 10.87 -14.69
C ILE A 126 4.79 11.61 -15.20
N HIS A 127 3.61 11.16 -14.80
CA HIS A 127 2.33 11.78 -15.19
C HIS A 127 1.96 13.01 -14.34
N ASN A 128 2.82 13.41 -13.38
CA ASN A 128 2.58 14.54 -12.48
C ASN A 128 1.20 14.47 -11.80
N ILE A 129 0.82 13.29 -11.34
CA ILE A 129 -0.46 13.09 -10.66
C ILE A 129 -0.48 13.91 -9.36
N ASP A 130 -1.48 14.78 -9.23
CA ASP A 130 -1.65 15.59 -8.02
C ASP A 130 -1.99 14.68 -6.83
N THR A 131 -1.02 14.52 -5.96
CA THR A 131 -1.01 13.50 -4.92
C THR A 131 -0.99 14.13 -3.54
N ILE A 132 -1.87 13.67 -2.66
CA ILE A 132 -1.85 14.00 -1.24
C ILE A 132 -1.37 12.82 -0.40
N TYR A 133 -0.47 13.10 0.54
CA TYR A 133 0.05 12.11 1.48
C TYR A 133 -0.75 12.16 2.77
N MET A 134 -1.62 11.16 2.92
CA MET A 134 -2.44 10.97 4.11
C MET A 134 -1.60 10.56 5.32
N ASP A 135 -2.16 10.72 6.52
CA ASP A 135 -1.54 10.27 7.76
C ASP A 135 -1.32 8.76 7.76
N GLU A 136 -0.24 8.29 8.40
CA GLU A 136 0.09 6.86 8.45
C GLU A 136 -0.95 6.02 9.21
N CYS A 137 -1.76 6.63 10.06
CA CYS A 137 -2.83 5.93 10.76
C CYS A 137 -3.90 5.35 9.81
N TYR A 138 -4.00 5.87 8.57
CA TYR A 138 -4.92 5.34 7.54
C TYR A 138 -4.33 4.18 6.73
N ASN A 139 -3.05 3.85 6.93
CA ASN A 139 -2.44 2.62 6.40
C ASN A 139 -1.27 2.22 7.29
N LEU A 140 -1.58 1.72 8.48
CA LEU A 140 -0.59 1.27 9.43
C LEU A 140 0.04 -0.04 8.95
N GLN A 141 1.09 0.07 8.18
CA GLN A 141 1.82 -1.00 7.52
C GLN A 141 3.11 -1.38 8.26
N ASP A 142 3.74 -2.49 7.84
CA ASP A 142 5.00 -2.95 8.41
C ASP A 142 4.94 -3.16 9.94
N LEU A 143 3.81 -3.68 10.43
CA LEU A 143 3.53 -3.85 11.85
C LEU A 143 4.63 -4.61 12.59
N PHE A 144 5.21 -5.62 11.93
CA PHE A 144 6.33 -6.38 12.50
C PHE A 144 7.60 -5.54 12.65
N ARG A 145 8.00 -4.80 11.61
CA ARG A 145 9.22 -3.98 11.63
C ARG A 145 9.08 -2.75 12.52
N LYS A 146 7.87 -2.27 12.73
CA LYS A 146 7.56 -1.18 13.67
C LYS A 146 7.44 -1.66 15.13
N ASN A 147 7.69 -2.94 15.40
CA ASN A 147 7.54 -3.56 16.73
C ASN A 147 6.12 -3.43 17.33
N LEU A 148 5.11 -3.43 16.47
CA LEU A 148 3.71 -3.32 16.88
C LEU A 148 3.04 -4.68 17.11
N LEU A 149 3.69 -5.77 16.68
CA LEU A 149 3.23 -7.13 16.90
C LEU A 149 3.98 -7.77 18.08
N HIS A 150 3.23 -8.41 18.97
CA HIS A 150 3.84 -9.19 20.03
C HIS A 150 4.46 -10.47 19.46
N ILE A 151 5.77 -10.58 19.51
CA ILE A 151 6.51 -11.79 19.18
C ILE A 151 7.21 -12.26 20.43
N PRO A 152 6.97 -13.51 20.91
CA PRO A 152 7.60 -14.03 22.09
C PRO A 152 9.14 -13.87 22.01
N GLY A 153 9.73 -13.31 23.06
CA GLY A 153 11.16 -13.05 23.15
C GLY A 153 11.63 -11.76 22.48
N HIS A 154 10.76 -11.03 21.76
CA HIS A 154 11.10 -9.78 21.06
C HIS A 154 10.19 -8.60 21.42
N SER A 155 9.23 -8.79 22.32
CA SER A 155 8.29 -7.73 22.73
C SER A 155 8.40 -7.47 24.23
N TRP A 156 8.33 -6.20 24.60
CA TRP A 156 8.31 -5.71 25.97
C TRP A 156 6.89 -5.73 26.58
N PHE A 157 5.87 -6.04 25.78
CA PHE A 157 4.47 -5.89 26.13
C PHE A 157 3.77 -7.23 26.23
N ASN A 158 2.66 -7.23 26.95
CA ASN A 158 1.73 -8.34 27.03
C ASN A 158 1.08 -8.64 25.66
N ASP A 159 0.13 -9.59 25.67
CA ASP A 159 -0.56 -10.03 24.43
C ASP A 159 -1.59 -9.03 23.87
N GLU A 160 -1.62 -7.78 24.32
CA GLU A 160 -2.53 -6.77 23.77
C GLU A 160 -2.15 -6.40 22.32
N LEU A 161 -3.17 -6.08 21.52
CA LEU A 161 -2.98 -5.58 20.16
C LEU A 161 -2.79 -4.05 20.18
N HIS A 162 -1.63 -3.60 20.67
CA HIS A 162 -1.34 -2.17 20.84
C HIS A 162 -1.46 -1.36 19.56
N PHE A 163 -1.23 -1.97 18.39
CA PHE A 163 -1.38 -1.30 17.10
C PHE A 163 -2.80 -0.83 16.82
N LEU A 164 -3.83 -1.41 17.49
CA LEU A 164 -5.20 -0.95 17.37
C LEU A 164 -5.40 0.48 17.89
N LYS A 165 -4.48 0.94 18.75
CA LYS A 165 -4.46 2.32 19.27
C LYS A 165 -3.65 3.28 18.40
N ALA A 166 -2.96 2.77 17.37
CA ALA A 166 -2.01 3.53 16.56
C ALA A 166 -2.53 3.85 15.14
N GLY A 167 -3.66 3.31 14.75
CA GLY A 167 -4.22 3.55 13.42
C GLY A 167 -5.63 3.05 13.25
N TRP A 168 -6.17 3.30 12.06
CA TRP A 168 -7.53 2.95 11.67
C TRP A 168 -7.59 1.82 10.63
N ILE A 169 -6.55 1.69 9.81
CA ILE A 169 -6.47 0.67 8.78
C ILE A 169 -5.14 -0.06 8.95
N TYR A 170 -5.21 -1.37 9.21
CA TYR A 170 -4.07 -2.21 9.56
C TYR A 170 -3.70 -3.08 8.37
N HIS A 171 -2.50 -2.89 7.85
CA HIS A 171 -1.98 -3.63 6.71
C HIS A 171 -0.94 -4.66 7.18
N PHE A 172 -1.26 -5.94 7.02
CA PHE A 172 -0.48 -7.06 7.53
C PHE A 172 0.61 -7.52 6.57
N ASN A 173 1.21 -6.59 5.85
CA ASN A 173 2.30 -6.87 4.92
C ASN A 173 3.59 -7.27 5.66
N ALA A 174 4.45 -8.00 4.95
CA ALA A 174 5.83 -8.34 5.37
C ALA A 174 5.95 -9.01 6.75
N ILE A 175 4.91 -9.71 7.19
CA ILE A 175 4.93 -10.48 8.45
C ILE A 175 5.66 -11.82 8.21
N PRO A 176 6.63 -12.19 9.05
CA PRO A 176 7.28 -13.49 8.99
C PRO A 176 6.29 -14.65 9.16
N LYS A 177 6.56 -15.78 8.48
CA LYS A 177 5.68 -16.97 8.58
C LYS A 177 5.68 -17.62 9.96
N ASN A 178 6.75 -17.45 10.75
CA ASN A 178 6.93 -18.06 12.06
C ASN A 178 7.28 -16.99 13.12
N PRO A 179 6.82 -17.14 14.36
CA PRO A 179 5.90 -18.17 14.86
C PRO A 179 4.42 -17.91 14.56
N ARG A 180 4.06 -16.72 14.12
CA ARG A 180 2.68 -16.27 13.87
C ARG A 180 2.63 -15.55 12.53
N ASP A 181 1.90 -16.12 11.58
CA ASP A 181 1.77 -15.61 10.22
C ASP A 181 0.71 -14.50 10.07
N VAL A 182 0.54 -14.00 8.85
CA VAL A 182 -0.47 -13.01 8.48
C VAL A 182 -1.87 -13.47 8.89
N LYS A 183 -2.23 -14.74 8.61
CA LYS A 183 -3.55 -15.29 8.93
C LYS A 183 -3.85 -15.21 10.42
N TYR A 184 -2.89 -15.62 11.27
CA TYR A 184 -3.03 -15.54 12.73
C TYR A 184 -3.34 -14.11 13.20
N TRP A 185 -2.57 -13.13 12.69
CA TRP A 185 -2.73 -11.74 13.11
C TRP A 185 -4.04 -11.13 12.62
N MET A 186 -4.43 -11.42 11.38
CA MET A 186 -5.71 -10.95 10.82
C MET A 186 -6.91 -11.55 11.59
N GLU A 187 -6.93 -12.85 11.82
CA GLU A 187 -8.01 -13.52 12.58
C GLU A 187 -8.13 -12.96 14.00
N ARG A 188 -7.01 -12.75 14.66
CA ARG A 188 -6.98 -12.19 16.01
C ARG A 188 -7.47 -10.74 16.03
N THR A 189 -7.03 -9.93 15.09
CA THR A 189 -7.48 -8.53 14.95
C THR A 189 -8.97 -8.46 14.65
N TYR A 190 -9.44 -9.30 13.74
CA TYR A 190 -10.86 -9.35 13.41
C TYR A 190 -11.74 -9.70 14.62
N LYS A 191 -11.33 -10.71 15.38
CA LYS A 191 -12.05 -11.09 16.62
C LYS A 191 -12.07 -9.97 17.65
N GLU A 192 -10.97 -9.27 17.83
CA GLU A 192 -10.87 -8.14 18.77
C GLU A 192 -11.80 -6.99 18.38
N LEU A 193 -11.88 -6.67 17.09
CA LEU A 193 -12.62 -5.51 16.59
C LEU A 193 -14.11 -5.78 16.35
N TYR A 194 -14.46 -6.99 15.92
CA TYR A 194 -15.80 -7.30 15.44
C TYR A 194 -16.53 -8.35 16.27
N GLY A 195 -15.84 -8.96 17.25
CA GLY A 195 -16.39 -10.08 18.02
C GLY A 195 -16.43 -11.38 17.20
N ASN A 196 -16.99 -12.42 17.82
CA ASN A 196 -17.21 -13.71 17.15
C ASN A 196 -18.41 -13.68 16.21
#